data_6a082e8b47b8e5c2ce7e38791799cd5a
#
_entry.id   6a082e8b47b8e5c2ce7e38791799cd5a
#
_cell.length_a   1.000
_cell.length_b   1.000
_cell.length_c   1.000
_cell.angle_alpha   90.00
_cell.angle_beta   90.00
_cell.angle_gamma   90.00
#
_symmetry.space_group_name_H-M   'P 1'
#
loop_
_entity.id
_entity.type
_entity.pdbx_description
1 polymer ?
#
loop_
_entity_poly.entity_id
_entity_poly.type
_entity_poly.pdbx_seq_one_letter_code
_entity_poly.pdbx_strand_id
1 'polypeptide(L)'
;YIGSQYEKRRSAGWSDSRGGFGSSHSDYEGAVIAGNTFDFPAVHGESLMAAGYSFVSTSVKAVEQGVAKLEGYKVLDIIAGKQKETKVGYGAYPSKYKLLSSALIQAVENATKTGANVLLTGAYVASDVFDHQSPNAEEVAFAKNVMGYAWGGSQASCTGEVYTIPTAVKQIPGYTDIKYNNELNSKVYCVESPNSIFASDKLGMPFMRYTENNRNAGIVSRREGYRTAVLGFPFETIVSREVRDLLMKQILDFFASEK
;
A
#
# COMPACT_ATOMS: atom_id res chain seq x y z
N TYR A 1 -10.11 -3.21 -7.02
CA TYR A 1 -9.89 -2.39 -5.81
C TYR A 1 -9.86 -3.27 -4.59
N ILE A 2 -8.79 -3.20 -3.87
CA ILE A 2 -8.63 -3.85 -2.59
C ILE A 2 -8.32 -2.74 -1.58
N GLY A 3 -9.36 -2.27 -0.91
CA GLY A 3 -9.27 -1.09 -0.06
C GLY A 3 -9.43 -1.40 1.43
N SER A 4 -9.10 -0.42 2.20
CA SER A 4 -9.05 -0.45 3.66
C SER A 4 -10.29 0.13 4.32
N GLN A 5 -10.63 -0.37 5.48
CA GLN A 5 -11.63 0.21 6.38
C GLN A 5 -10.99 0.99 7.55
N TYR A 6 -9.66 1.02 7.59
CA TYR A 6 -8.95 1.56 8.75
C TYR A 6 -9.29 3.03 9.02
N GLU A 7 -9.21 3.86 7.98
CA GLU A 7 -9.48 5.29 8.15
C GLU A 7 -10.93 5.57 8.55
N LYS A 8 -11.85 4.75 8.09
CA LYS A 8 -13.26 4.89 8.44
C LYS A 8 -13.52 4.67 9.91
N ARG A 9 -12.76 3.79 10.53
CA ARG A 9 -12.89 3.52 11.96
C ARG A 9 -12.05 4.40 12.85
N ARG A 10 -11.10 5.09 12.28
CA ARG A 10 -10.23 5.90 13.08
C ARG A 10 -11.01 7.00 13.76
N SER A 11 -10.92 7.05 15.07
CA SER A 11 -11.48 8.14 15.82
C SER A 11 -10.77 9.44 15.45
N ALA A 12 -11.37 10.55 15.75
CA ALA A 12 -10.79 11.86 15.55
C ALA A 12 -9.53 12.13 16.40
N GLY A 13 -8.79 11.11 16.69
CA GLY A 13 -7.55 11.17 17.45
C GLY A 13 -7.75 11.18 18.94
N TRP A 14 -8.97 11.15 19.42
CA TRP A 14 -9.19 11.10 20.82
C TRP A 14 -9.37 9.67 21.28
N SER A 15 -8.48 9.23 22.09
CA SER A 15 -8.57 7.94 22.74
C SER A 15 -7.92 8.06 24.08
N ASP A 16 -8.67 8.40 25.04
CA ASP A 16 -8.15 8.47 26.36
C ASP A 16 -8.62 7.30 27.22
N SER A 17 -7.69 6.45 27.48
CA SER A 17 -7.92 5.27 28.28
C SER A 17 -7.52 5.42 29.70
N ARG A 18 -7.03 6.54 30.02
CA ARG A 18 -6.37 6.68 31.30
C ARG A 18 -7.08 7.68 32.16
N GLY A 19 -6.60 7.78 33.36
CA GLY A 19 -7.11 8.75 34.28
C GLY A 19 -8.55 8.53 34.68
N GLY A 20 -9.04 7.33 34.53
CA GLY A 20 -10.43 7.03 34.86
C GLY A 20 -11.46 7.57 33.89
N PHE A 21 -11.02 8.17 32.83
CA PHE A 21 -11.94 8.63 31.80
C PHE A 21 -12.54 7.47 31.01
N GLY A 22 -11.86 6.40 30.89
CA GLY A 22 -12.40 5.12 30.45
C GLY A 22 -12.98 5.04 29.05
N SER A 23 -13.04 6.12 28.38
CA SER A 23 -13.71 6.24 27.10
C SER A 23 -12.82 5.95 25.92
N SER A 24 -11.60 5.70 26.20
CA SER A 24 -10.58 5.42 25.18
C SER A 24 -10.91 4.29 24.24
N HIS A 25 -11.80 3.43 24.63
CA HIS A 25 -12.18 2.31 23.81
C HIS A 25 -13.42 2.60 23.04
N SER A 26 -13.94 3.74 23.17
CA SER A 26 -15.04 4.15 22.33
C SER A 26 -14.60 4.09 20.90
N ASP A 27 -15.22 3.22 20.17
CA ASP A 27 -15.07 3.18 18.73
C ASP A 27 -15.76 4.40 18.15
N TYR A 28 -15.00 5.37 17.80
CA TYR A 28 -15.51 6.54 17.09
C TYR A 28 -15.73 6.20 15.63
N GLU A 29 -16.60 5.28 15.35
CA GLU A 29 -16.84 4.81 13.97
C GLU A 29 -17.40 5.90 13.08
N GLY A 30 -17.85 6.90 13.45
CA GLY A 30 -18.33 8.00 12.62
C GLY A 30 -17.34 9.15 12.51
N ALA A 31 -16.14 9.01 13.08
CA ALA A 31 -15.18 10.10 13.03
C ALA A 31 -14.70 10.36 11.61
N VAL A 32 -14.87 11.57 11.16
CA VAL A 32 -14.39 12.02 9.86
C VAL A 32 -12.92 12.38 9.98
N ILE A 33 -12.10 11.73 9.21
CA ILE A 33 -10.70 12.12 9.02
C ILE A 33 -10.65 13.06 7.84
N ALA A 34 -10.09 14.23 8.02
CA ALA A 34 -9.98 15.23 6.97
C ALA A 34 -9.33 14.62 5.72
N GLY A 35 -9.97 14.83 4.58
CA GLY A 35 -9.49 14.35 3.28
C GLY A 35 -9.69 12.85 3.01
N ASN A 36 -10.31 12.10 3.91
CA ASN A 36 -10.60 10.70 3.67
C ASN A 36 -11.99 10.52 3.07
N THR A 37 -12.05 10.46 1.76
CA THR A 37 -13.29 10.33 0.98
C THR A 37 -13.64 8.88 0.65
N PHE A 38 -12.73 7.95 0.88
CA PHE A 38 -12.85 6.51 0.54
C PHE A 38 -13.10 6.22 -0.94
N ASP A 39 -12.80 7.17 -1.81
CA ASP A 39 -12.92 7.05 -3.26
C ASP A 39 -11.58 6.74 -3.96
N PHE A 40 -10.64 6.21 -3.24
CA PHE A 40 -9.29 5.86 -3.74
C PHE A 40 -9.31 5.00 -5.02
N PRO A 41 -10.29 4.08 -5.22
CA PRO A 41 -10.43 3.39 -6.50
C PRO A 41 -10.65 4.32 -7.68
N ALA A 42 -11.31 5.46 -7.48
CA ALA A 42 -11.49 6.45 -8.53
C ALA A 42 -10.14 7.10 -8.88
N VAL A 43 -9.34 7.47 -7.88
CA VAL A 43 -8.01 8.09 -8.07
C VAL A 43 -7.06 7.15 -8.81
N HIS A 44 -6.98 5.88 -8.39
CA HIS A 44 -6.18 4.87 -9.08
C HIS A 44 -6.74 4.59 -10.48
N GLY A 45 -8.07 4.47 -10.59
CA GLY A 45 -8.77 4.18 -11.83
C GLY A 45 -8.59 5.26 -12.89
N GLU A 46 -8.54 6.54 -12.51
CA GLU A 46 -8.21 7.62 -13.43
C GLU A 46 -6.84 7.43 -14.07
N SER A 47 -5.83 7.09 -13.27
CA SER A 47 -4.47 6.86 -13.77
C SER A 47 -4.34 5.57 -14.59
N LEU A 48 -5.10 4.51 -14.22
CA LEU A 48 -5.20 3.28 -15.02
C LEU A 48 -5.81 3.56 -16.39
N MET A 49 -6.90 4.33 -16.45
CA MET A 49 -7.54 4.71 -17.70
C MET A 49 -6.65 5.62 -18.56
N ALA A 50 -5.94 6.57 -17.93
CA ALA A 50 -4.97 7.41 -18.63
C ALA A 50 -3.84 6.58 -19.27
N ALA A 51 -3.47 5.47 -18.66
CA ALA A 51 -2.52 4.51 -19.22
C ALA A 51 -3.12 3.53 -20.25
N GLY A 52 -4.42 3.64 -20.56
CA GLY A 52 -5.11 2.80 -21.55
C GLY A 52 -5.66 1.47 -21.03
N TYR A 53 -5.80 1.33 -19.71
CA TYR A 53 -6.33 0.12 -19.09
C TYR A 53 -7.78 0.31 -18.62
N SER A 54 -8.60 -0.70 -18.77
CA SER A 54 -9.88 -0.83 -18.07
C SER A 54 -9.67 -1.56 -16.74
N PHE A 55 -10.55 -1.32 -15.78
CA PHE A 55 -10.46 -1.95 -14.47
C PHE A 55 -11.84 -2.29 -13.89
N VAL A 56 -11.86 -3.19 -12.95
CA VAL A 56 -12.96 -3.44 -12.04
C VAL A 56 -12.48 -3.26 -10.62
N SER A 57 -13.34 -2.86 -9.71
CA SER A 57 -13.00 -2.68 -8.31
C SER A 57 -13.77 -3.65 -7.43
N THR A 58 -13.10 -4.10 -6.35
CA THR A 58 -13.73 -4.96 -5.34
C THR A 58 -13.16 -4.63 -3.96
N SER A 59 -13.85 -4.99 -2.90
CA SER A 59 -13.33 -4.86 -1.56
C SER A 59 -12.49 -6.08 -1.16
N VAL A 60 -11.53 -5.90 -0.25
CA VAL A 60 -10.79 -7.00 0.38
C VAL A 60 -11.75 -8.05 0.96
N LYS A 61 -12.80 -7.61 1.62
CA LYS A 61 -13.79 -8.52 2.22
C LYS A 61 -14.48 -9.42 1.19
N ALA A 62 -14.77 -8.90 0.00
CA ALA A 62 -15.36 -9.72 -1.06
C ALA A 62 -14.39 -10.78 -1.59
N VAL A 63 -13.10 -10.46 -1.64
CA VAL A 63 -12.03 -11.41 -1.97
C VAL A 63 -11.91 -12.47 -0.88
N GLU A 64 -11.82 -12.07 0.38
CA GLU A 64 -11.71 -12.96 1.53
C GLU A 64 -12.90 -13.93 1.66
N GLN A 65 -14.07 -13.50 1.26
CA GLN A 65 -15.29 -14.31 1.24
C GLN A 65 -15.41 -15.18 -0.03
N GLY A 66 -14.46 -15.08 -0.96
CA GLY A 66 -14.51 -15.82 -2.23
C GLY A 66 -15.59 -15.34 -3.21
N VAL A 67 -16.22 -14.20 -2.93
CA VAL A 67 -17.25 -13.60 -3.81
C VAL A 67 -16.57 -12.96 -5.04
N ALA A 68 -15.44 -12.29 -4.83
CA ALA A 68 -14.62 -11.76 -5.91
C ALA A 68 -13.37 -12.64 -6.10
N LYS A 69 -13.15 -13.09 -7.32
CA LYS A 69 -11.99 -13.87 -7.73
C LYS A 69 -10.97 -12.96 -8.39
N LEU A 70 -9.69 -13.19 -8.13
CA LEU A 70 -8.59 -12.40 -8.67
C LEU A 70 -7.93 -13.04 -9.91
N GLU A 71 -8.26 -14.29 -10.21
CA GLU A 71 -7.71 -15.01 -11.35
C GLU A 71 -8.24 -14.43 -12.68
N GLY A 72 -7.37 -14.43 -13.68
CA GLY A 72 -7.70 -13.93 -15.02
C GLY A 72 -7.40 -12.44 -15.24
N TYR A 73 -7.10 -11.69 -14.18
CA TYR A 73 -6.63 -10.31 -14.31
C TYR A 73 -5.12 -10.25 -14.57
N LYS A 74 -4.70 -9.33 -15.43
CA LYS A 74 -3.28 -9.13 -15.75
C LYS A 74 -2.54 -8.38 -14.65
N VAL A 75 -3.24 -7.52 -13.93
CA VAL A 75 -2.70 -6.67 -12.87
C VAL A 75 -3.68 -6.62 -11.71
N LEU A 76 -3.16 -6.78 -10.52
CA LEU A 76 -3.84 -6.52 -9.25
C LEU A 76 -3.29 -5.24 -8.66
N ASP A 77 -4.15 -4.29 -8.39
CA ASP A 77 -3.82 -3.03 -7.71
C ASP A 77 -4.40 -3.06 -6.29
N ILE A 78 -3.53 -3.26 -5.30
CA ILE A 78 -3.88 -3.41 -3.89
C ILE A 78 -3.70 -2.06 -3.20
N ILE A 79 -4.80 -1.39 -2.93
CA ILE A 79 -4.84 -0.07 -2.31
C ILE A 79 -4.99 -0.26 -0.80
N ALA A 80 -3.88 -0.15 -0.08
CA ALA A 80 -3.87 -0.35 1.37
C ALA A 80 -4.08 0.96 2.17
N GLY A 81 -3.83 2.11 1.55
CA GLY A 81 -4.00 3.40 2.24
C GLY A 81 -3.19 3.48 3.52
N LYS A 82 -3.86 3.70 4.63
CA LYS A 82 -3.27 3.69 5.97
C LYS A 82 -3.72 2.47 6.79
N GLN A 83 -4.05 1.37 6.14
CA GLN A 83 -4.46 0.14 6.82
C GLN A 83 -3.30 -0.45 7.62
N LYS A 84 -3.59 -0.78 8.86
CA LYS A 84 -2.71 -1.55 9.73
C LYS A 84 -3.50 -2.27 10.81
N GLU A 85 -2.90 -3.27 11.40
CA GLU A 85 -3.46 -3.96 12.54
C GLU A 85 -3.78 -2.98 13.67
N THR A 86 -5.02 -3.02 14.14
CA THR A 86 -5.52 -2.16 15.19
C THR A 86 -6.22 -2.99 16.24
N LYS A 87 -5.82 -2.85 17.49
CA LYS A 87 -6.53 -3.46 18.61
C LYS A 87 -7.88 -2.78 18.79
N VAL A 88 -8.91 -3.58 18.93
CA VAL A 88 -10.27 -3.10 19.15
C VAL A 88 -10.65 -3.39 20.59
N GLY A 89 -10.79 -2.36 21.40
CA GLY A 89 -11.11 -2.48 22.81
C GLY A 89 -9.88 -2.64 23.73
N TYR A 90 -10.08 -3.20 24.91
CA TYR A 90 -9.03 -3.38 25.92
C TYR A 90 -8.33 -4.72 25.85
N GLY A 91 -7.04 -4.69 26.12
CA GLY A 91 -6.24 -5.85 26.50
C GLY A 91 -6.30 -7.02 25.51
N ALA A 92 -7.04 -8.03 25.84
CA ALA A 92 -7.15 -9.28 25.06
C ALA A 92 -8.10 -9.21 23.86
N TYR A 93 -8.67 -8.07 23.54
CA TYR A 93 -9.56 -7.96 22.39
C TYR A 93 -8.81 -8.22 21.09
N PRO A 94 -9.48 -8.86 20.10
CA PRO A 94 -8.85 -9.20 18.85
C PRO A 94 -8.43 -7.96 18.08
N SER A 95 -7.32 -8.06 17.39
CA SER A 95 -6.91 -7.07 16.42
C SER A 95 -7.78 -7.15 15.17
N LYS A 96 -8.03 -6.01 14.56
CA LYS A 96 -8.74 -5.87 13.28
C LYS A 96 -7.91 -5.04 12.31
N TYR A 97 -8.34 -5.02 11.07
CA TYR A 97 -7.76 -4.19 9.99
C TYR A 97 -6.32 -4.54 9.65
N LYS A 98 -5.91 -5.75 9.89
CA LYS A 98 -4.65 -6.27 9.40
C LYS A 98 -4.56 -6.13 7.89
N LEU A 99 -3.39 -5.77 7.37
CA LEU A 99 -3.20 -5.57 5.95
C LEU A 99 -3.40 -6.87 5.17
N LEU A 100 -2.76 -7.93 5.61
CA LEU A 100 -2.75 -9.23 4.96
C LEU A 100 -3.50 -10.25 5.81
N SER A 101 -4.58 -10.79 5.27
CA SER A 101 -5.22 -12.00 5.81
C SER A 101 -4.74 -13.21 5.02
N SER A 102 -4.79 -14.41 5.61
CA SER A 102 -4.44 -15.65 4.90
C SER A 102 -5.30 -15.86 3.64
N ALA A 103 -6.57 -15.46 3.69
CA ALA A 103 -7.45 -15.56 2.52
C ALA A 103 -7.03 -14.62 1.38
N LEU A 104 -6.63 -13.38 1.70
CA LEU A 104 -6.11 -12.44 0.72
C LEU A 104 -4.77 -12.92 0.13
N ILE A 105 -3.85 -13.36 0.99
CA ILE A 105 -2.58 -13.93 0.57
C ILE A 105 -2.80 -15.05 -0.43
N GLN A 106 -3.63 -16.02 -0.09
CA GLN A 106 -3.94 -17.16 -0.96
C GLN A 106 -4.52 -16.74 -2.30
N ALA A 107 -5.44 -15.77 -2.30
CA ALA A 107 -6.06 -15.26 -3.53
C ALA A 107 -5.02 -14.59 -4.44
N VAL A 108 -4.14 -13.76 -3.87
CA VAL A 108 -3.07 -13.09 -4.62
C VAL A 108 -2.05 -14.11 -5.15
N GLU A 109 -1.63 -15.07 -4.33
CA GLU A 109 -0.71 -16.14 -4.77
C GLU A 109 -1.30 -16.96 -5.93
N ASN A 110 -2.59 -17.29 -5.87
CA ASN A 110 -3.23 -18.02 -6.95
C ASN A 110 -3.26 -17.20 -8.25
N ALA A 111 -3.53 -15.91 -8.15
CA ALA A 111 -3.50 -15.02 -9.31
C ALA A 111 -2.08 -14.85 -9.88
N THR A 112 -1.06 -14.74 -9.04
CA THR A 112 0.34 -14.63 -9.51
C THR A 112 0.83 -15.90 -10.20
N LYS A 113 0.39 -17.08 -9.76
CA LYS A 113 0.67 -18.36 -10.46
C LYS A 113 0.11 -18.40 -11.89
N THR A 114 -0.93 -17.63 -12.16
CA THR A 114 -1.49 -17.47 -13.51
C THR A 114 -0.93 -16.27 -14.27
N GLY A 115 0.07 -15.59 -13.69
CA GLY A 115 0.82 -14.51 -14.33
C GLY A 115 0.32 -13.11 -14.04
N ALA A 116 -0.57 -12.91 -13.07
CA ALA A 116 -0.99 -11.59 -12.62
C ALA A 116 0.17 -10.82 -11.97
N ASN A 117 0.42 -9.60 -12.43
CA ASN A 117 1.35 -8.69 -11.79
C ASN A 117 0.67 -7.99 -10.61
N VAL A 118 1.42 -7.52 -9.62
CA VAL A 118 0.85 -6.93 -8.42
C VAL A 118 1.48 -5.59 -8.08
N LEU A 119 0.64 -4.55 -7.98
CA LEU A 119 0.96 -3.27 -7.35
C LEU A 119 0.39 -3.27 -5.94
N LEU A 120 1.21 -2.94 -4.93
CA LEU A 120 0.80 -2.75 -3.54
C LEU A 120 1.24 -1.38 -3.07
N THR A 121 0.31 -0.56 -2.59
CA THR A 121 0.62 0.79 -2.11
C THR A 121 -0.02 1.06 -0.76
N GLY A 122 0.72 1.70 0.14
CA GLY A 122 0.19 2.07 1.47
C GLY A 122 1.26 2.50 2.45
N ALA A 123 0.87 3.26 3.46
CA ALA A 123 1.78 3.81 4.46
C ALA A 123 2.40 2.75 5.38
N TYR A 124 1.68 1.66 5.62
CA TYR A 124 2.08 0.64 6.60
C TYR A 124 2.32 -0.74 5.97
N VAL A 125 2.55 -0.80 4.65
CA VAL A 125 2.69 -2.06 3.91
C VAL A 125 3.79 -2.98 4.45
N ALA A 126 4.80 -2.42 5.08
CA ALA A 126 5.89 -3.22 5.66
C ALA A 126 5.81 -3.29 7.19
N SER A 127 5.53 -2.19 7.88
CA SER A 127 5.45 -2.21 9.35
C SER A 127 4.33 -3.09 9.88
N ASP A 128 3.20 -3.18 9.16
CA ASP A 128 2.09 -4.07 9.56
C ASP A 128 2.43 -5.56 9.45
N VAL A 129 3.42 -5.89 8.64
CA VAL A 129 3.89 -7.28 8.44
C VAL A 129 5.07 -7.63 9.34
N PHE A 130 5.99 -6.68 9.52
CA PHE A 130 7.29 -6.99 10.12
C PHE A 130 7.51 -6.38 11.51
N ASP A 131 6.84 -5.26 11.86
CA ASP A 131 7.08 -4.52 13.10
C ASP A 131 6.22 -5.06 14.26
N HIS A 132 6.42 -6.33 14.58
CA HIS A 132 5.77 -7.02 15.68
C HIS A 132 6.80 -7.81 16.49
N GLN A 133 6.52 -8.05 17.77
CA GLN A 133 7.36 -8.92 18.62
C GLN A 133 7.47 -10.35 18.04
N SER A 134 6.39 -10.81 17.41
CA SER A 134 6.31 -12.12 16.76
C SER A 134 5.56 -11.97 15.45
N PRO A 135 6.26 -11.56 14.36
CA PRO A 135 5.65 -11.41 13.06
C PRO A 135 5.02 -12.71 12.56
N ASN A 136 3.89 -12.62 11.89
CA ASN A 136 3.24 -13.78 11.31
C ASN A 136 4.10 -14.35 10.17
N ALA A 137 4.46 -15.63 10.26
CA ALA A 137 5.36 -16.27 9.30
C ALA A 137 4.80 -16.32 7.86
N GLU A 138 3.49 -16.51 7.71
CA GLU A 138 2.81 -16.52 6.40
C GLU A 138 2.90 -15.14 5.72
N GLU A 139 2.63 -14.08 6.45
CA GLU A 139 2.69 -12.71 5.94
C GLU A 139 4.11 -12.30 5.56
N VAL A 140 5.07 -12.63 6.43
CA VAL A 140 6.50 -12.39 6.17
C VAL A 140 6.95 -13.18 4.94
N ALA A 141 6.53 -14.43 4.79
CA ALA A 141 6.85 -15.24 3.62
C ALA A 141 6.24 -14.66 2.35
N PHE A 142 4.97 -14.25 2.39
CA PHE A 142 4.30 -13.58 1.28
C PHE A 142 5.02 -12.29 0.88
N ALA A 143 5.30 -11.40 1.84
CA ALA A 143 5.98 -10.14 1.58
C ALA A 143 7.35 -10.36 0.92
N LYS A 144 8.15 -11.32 1.42
CA LYS A 144 9.50 -11.58 0.93
C LYS A 144 9.52 -12.38 -0.37
N ASN A 145 8.76 -13.46 -0.45
CA ASN A 145 8.90 -14.44 -1.53
C ASN A 145 7.97 -14.14 -2.70
N VAL A 146 6.79 -13.59 -2.44
CA VAL A 146 5.81 -13.25 -3.48
C VAL A 146 5.97 -11.79 -3.92
N MET A 147 5.91 -10.86 -2.97
CA MET A 147 5.94 -9.43 -3.27
C MET A 147 7.35 -8.86 -3.44
N GLY A 148 8.36 -9.46 -2.83
CA GLY A 148 9.76 -9.10 -3.04
C GLY A 148 10.28 -7.96 -2.18
N TYR A 149 9.66 -7.70 -1.04
CA TYR A 149 10.10 -6.62 -0.17
C TYR A 149 10.27 -7.04 1.29
N ALA A 150 10.99 -6.21 2.03
CA ALA A 150 11.17 -6.28 3.47
C ALA A 150 11.13 -4.87 4.09
N TRP A 151 10.94 -4.81 5.39
CA TRP A 151 10.83 -3.56 6.13
C TRP A 151 12.18 -2.89 6.38
N GLY A 152 12.24 -1.59 6.12
CA GLY A 152 13.41 -0.75 6.33
C GLY A 152 13.24 0.30 7.44
N GLY A 153 12.04 0.41 7.99
CA GLY A 153 11.70 1.35 9.06
C GLY A 153 10.43 2.13 8.77
N SER A 154 9.81 2.62 9.83
CA SER A 154 8.65 3.52 9.80
C SER A 154 9.08 4.98 9.83
N GLN A 155 8.14 5.91 9.62
CA GLN A 155 8.41 7.35 9.59
C GLN A 155 9.57 7.70 8.66
N ALA A 156 9.53 7.13 7.46
CA ALA A 156 10.64 7.23 6.52
C ALA A 156 10.78 8.62 5.89
N SER A 157 9.76 9.46 5.96
CA SER A 157 9.79 10.85 5.49
C SER A 157 8.84 11.74 6.28
N CYS A 158 9.27 12.97 6.52
CA CYS A 158 8.47 14.05 7.07
C CYS A 158 8.08 15.10 6.03
N THR A 159 8.72 15.09 4.86
CA THR A 159 8.49 16.09 3.81
C THR A 159 7.42 15.66 2.80
N GLY A 160 7.17 14.37 2.65
CA GLY A 160 6.30 13.85 1.61
C GLY A 160 6.92 13.88 0.21
N GLU A 161 8.23 14.03 0.12
CA GLU A 161 8.96 14.15 -1.14
C GLU A 161 9.72 12.88 -1.45
N VAL A 162 9.50 12.36 -2.64
CA VAL A 162 10.18 11.19 -3.17
C VAL A 162 10.60 11.44 -4.61
N TYR A 163 11.57 10.70 -5.10
CA TYR A 163 11.99 10.75 -6.49
C TYR A 163 12.31 9.36 -7.02
N THR A 164 12.12 9.17 -8.31
CA THR A 164 12.55 7.94 -8.98
C THR A 164 14.06 7.97 -9.24
N ILE A 165 14.70 6.83 -9.06
CA ILE A 165 16.14 6.68 -9.30
C ILE A 165 16.40 5.92 -10.60
N PRO A 166 17.49 6.22 -11.33
CA PRO A 166 17.92 5.42 -12.47
C PRO A 166 18.21 3.99 -12.02
N THR A 167 17.56 3.05 -12.63
CA THR A 167 17.75 1.62 -12.35
C THR A 167 17.85 0.83 -13.65
N ALA A 168 18.05 -0.47 -13.55
CA ALA A 168 17.97 -1.36 -14.71
C ALA A 168 16.54 -1.50 -15.28
N VAL A 169 15.56 -0.84 -14.68
CA VAL A 169 14.17 -0.82 -15.16
C VAL A 169 14.02 0.32 -16.16
N LYS A 170 14.20 0.03 -17.44
CA LYS A 170 14.14 1.02 -18.52
C LYS A 170 12.81 1.79 -18.59
N GLN A 171 11.71 1.16 -18.14
CA GLN A 171 10.37 1.73 -18.15
C GLN A 171 10.17 2.81 -17.09
N ILE A 172 11.03 2.82 -16.06
CA ILE A 172 11.02 3.83 -15.01
C ILE A 172 12.34 4.60 -15.09
N PRO A 173 12.42 5.61 -15.95
CA PRO A 173 13.59 6.49 -16.01
C PRO A 173 13.69 7.26 -14.68
N GLY A 174 14.87 7.42 -14.16
CA GLY A 174 15.07 8.17 -12.92
C GLY A 174 14.71 9.65 -13.03
N TYR A 175 14.77 10.32 -11.87
CA TYR A 175 14.63 11.78 -11.74
C TYR A 175 13.22 12.35 -11.95
N THR A 176 12.18 11.57 -11.69
CA THR A 176 10.83 12.10 -11.55
C THR A 176 10.61 12.46 -10.10
N ASP A 177 10.41 13.75 -9.81
CA ASP A 177 10.05 14.25 -8.49
C ASP A 177 8.56 14.03 -8.23
N ILE A 178 8.25 13.54 -7.04
CA ILE A 178 6.91 13.17 -6.62
C ILE A 178 6.67 13.78 -5.25
N LYS A 179 5.54 14.46 -5.08
CA LYS A 179 5.05 14.95 -3.80
C LYS A 179 3.77 14.22 -3.44
N TYR A 180 3.75 13.54 -2.30
CA TYR A 180 2.51 13.03 -1.71
C TYR A 180 2.08 13.90 -0.53
N ASN A 181 0.80 13.83 -0.18
CA ASN A 181 0.24 14.67 0.87
C ASN A 181 0.72 14.23 2.27
N ASN A 182 1.43 15.10 2.94
CA ASN A 182 1.89 14.94 4.32
C ASN A 182 1.32 15.99 5.28
N GLU A 183 0.31 16.74 4.83
CA GLU A 183 -0.33 17.81 5.60
C GLU A 183 -1.84 17.57 5.70
N LEU A 184 -2.46 18.14 6.73
CA LEU A 184 -3.90 18.10 6.86
C LEU A 184 -4.57 18.97 5.79
N ASN A 185 -5.43 18.37 4.98
CA ASN A 185 -6.27 19.10 4.04
C ASN A 185 -7.61 18.39 3.83
N SER A 186 -8.54 19.04 3.12
CA SER A 186 -9.89 18.52 2.90
C SER A 186 -10.04 17.58 1.71
N LYS A 187 -8.99 17.41 0.89
CA LYS A 187 -9.08 16.67 -0.38
C LYS A 187 -8.48 15.26 -0.28
N VAL A 188 -7.40 15.12 0.45
CA VAL A 188 -6.73 13.84 0.63
C VAL A 188 -6.12 13.75 2.03
N TYR A 189 -6.14 12.58 2.63
CA TYR A 189 -5.62 12.38 3.97
C TYR A 189 -4.09 12.57 4.06
N CYS A 190 -3.62 12.91 5.25
CA CYS A 190 -2.21 13.07 5.57
C CYS A 190 -1.50 11.72 5.71
N VAL A 191 -0.32 11.60 5.14
CA VAL A 191 0.58 10.44 5.32
C VAL A 191 1.68 10.83 6.30
N GLU A 192 1.44 10.57 7.57
CA GLU A 192 2.34 10.94 8.65
C GLU A 192 3.48 9.94 8.91
N SER A 193 3.34 8.70 8.47
CA SER A 193 4.31 7.65 8.79
C SER A 193 4.47 6.64 7.65
N PRO A 194 5.05 7.06 6.52
CA PRO A 194 5.33 6.15 5.42
C PRO A 194 6.42 5.14 5.81
N ASN A 195 6.46 4.00 5.12
CA ASN A 195 7.47 2.99 5.32
C ASN A 195 8.65 3.14 4.36
N SER A 196 9.86 2.93 4.88
CA SER A 196 10.99 2.54 4.06
C SER A 196 10.99 1.04 3.84
N ILE A 197 11.31 0.59 2.63
CA ILE A 197 11.28 -0.80 2.23
C ILE A 197 12.57 -1.20 1.50
N PHE A 198 12.96 -2.46 1.62
CA PHE A 198 14.11 -3.03 0.90
C PHE A 198 13.66 -4.14 -0.05
N ALA A 199 14.46 -4.41 -1.07
CA ALA A 199 14.32 -5.65 -1.82
C ALA A 199 14.67 -6.84 -0.92
N SER A 200 13.82 -7.86 -0.90
CA SER A 200 14.04 -9.05 -0.06
C SER A 200 15.10 -10.00 -0.63
N ASP A 201 15.39 -9.88 -1.91
CA ASP A 201 16.33 -10.73 -2.64
C ASP A 201 16.86 -10.04 -3.92
N LYS A 202 17.63 -10.79 -4.72
CA LYS A 202 18.28 -10.30 -5.96
C LYS A 202 17.31 -10.01 -7.11
N LEU A 203 16.07 -10.46 -7.03
CA LEU A 203 15.05 -10.26 -8.06
C LEU A 203 14.36 -8.89 -7.90
N GLY A 204 14.53 -8.28 -6.74
CA GLY A 204 14.01 -6.95 -6.42
C GLY A 204 15.07 -5.87 -6.55
N MET A 205 14.62 -4.68 -6.88
CA MET A 205 15.46 -3.48 -6.93
C MET A 205 14.70 -2.23 -6.50
N PRO A 206 15.34 -1.31 -5.79
CA PRO A 206 14.73 -0.01 -5.50
C PRO A 206 14.62 0.81 -6.78
N PHE A 207 13.49 1.49 -6.95
CA PHE A 207 13.29 2.41 -8.06
C PHE A 207 12.87 3.82 -7.60
N MET A 208 12.64 3.99 -6.31
CA MET A 208 12.22 5.26 -5.72
C MET A 208 12.83 5.46 -4.34
N ARG A 209 13.17 6.70 -3.99
CA ARG A 209 13.72 7.09 -2.69
C ARG A 209 13.05 8.32 -2.12
N TYR A 210 13.03 8.41 -0.79
CA TYR A 210 12.70 9.64 -0.07
C TYR A 210 13.81 10.66 -0.22
N THR A 211 13.45 11.90 -0.56
CA THR A 211 14.41 12.96 -0.89
C THR A 211 15.30 13.33 0.30
N GLU A 212 14.71 13.41 1.48
CA GLU A 212 15.40 13.91 2.68
C GLU A 212 16.50 12.97 3.24
N ASN A 213 16.44 11.68 2.95
CA ASN A 213 17.34 10.73 3.62
C ASN A 213 17.80 9.55 2.74
N ASN A 214 17.39 9.54 1.47
CA ASN A 214 17.70 8.50 0.49
C ASN A 214 17.25 7.07 0.86
N ARG A 215 16.36 6.92 1.85
CA ARG A 215 15.73 5.62 2.13
C ARG A 215 14.84 5.20 0.97
N ASN A 216 14.74 3.91 0.72
CA ASN A 216 13.92 3.45 -0.38
C ASN A 216 12.43 3.62 -0.07
N ALA A 217 11.71 4.23 -0.99
CA ALA A 217 10.27 4.46 -0.96
C ALA A 217 9.50 3.47 -1.85
N GLY A 218 10.17 2.86 -2.83
CA GLY A 218 9.56 1.93 -3.76
C GLY A 218 10.51 0.84 -4.22
N ILE A 219 9.99 -0.38 -4.34
CA ILE A 219 10.69 -1.58 -4.83
C ILE A 219 9.90 -2.17 -5.98
N VAL A 220 10.57 -2.58 -7.04
CA VAL A 220 10.03 -3.45 -8.08
C VAL A 220 10.75 -4.79 -8.04
N SER A 221 10.06 -5.87 -8.40
CA SER A 221 10.66 -7.20 -8.47
C SER A 221 10.23 -7.95 -9.74
N ARG A 222 11.18 -8.70 -10.31
CA ARG A 222 10.94 -9.63 -11.42
C ARG A 222 10.87 -11.03 -10.87
N ARG A 223 9.68 -11.56 -10.76
CA ARG A 223 9.41 -12.92 -10.30
C ARG A 223 9.24 -13.86 -11.48
N GLU A 224 9.28 -15.15 -11.23
CA GLU A 224 9.00 -16.15 -12.26
C GLU A 224 7.53 -16.05 -12.70
N GLY A 225 7.32 -15.64 -13.94
CA GLY A 225 5.98 -15.51 -14.53
C GLY A 225 5.23 -14.21 -14.24
N TYR A 226 5.66 -13.38 -13.28
CA TYR A 226 4.99 -12.12 -12.93
C TYR A 226 5.97 -11.06 -12.40
N ARG A 227 5.45 -9.87 -12.16
CA ARG A 227 6.19 -8.75 -11.58
C ARG A 227 5.43 -8.11 -10.45
N THR A 228 6.15 -7.48 -9.55
CA THR A 228 5.57 -6.73 -8.45
C THR A 228 6.14 -5.32 -8.37
N ALA A 229 5.33 -4.40 -7.88
CA ALA A 229 5.75 -3.07 -7.47
C ALA A 229 5.15 -2.78 -6.09
N VAL A 230 5.96 -2.28 -5.17
CA VAL A 230 5.52 -1.94 -3.81
C VAL A 230 5.95 -0.52 -3.50
N LEU A 231 5.02 0.31 -3.04
CA LEU A 231 5.28 1.66 -2.54
C LEU A 231 5.07 1.70 -1.03
N GLY A 232 6.02 2.27 -0.30
CA GLY A 232 5.96 2.49 1.14
C GLY A 232 5.07 3.66 1.56
N PHE A 233 4.31 4.23 0.62
CA PHE A 233 3.32 5.28 0.83
C PHE A 233 2.12 5.07 -0.11
N PRO A 234 0.95 5.63 0.22
CA PRO A 234 -0.25 5.48 -0.62
C PRO A 234 -0.16 6.28 -1.91
N PHE A 235 -0.36 5.62 -3.04
CA PHE A 235 -0.31 6.23 -4.37
C PHE A 235 -1.36 7.34 -4.56
N GLU A 236 -2.56 7.16 -4.04
CA GLU A 236 -3.67 8.12 -4.13
C GLU A 236 -3.39 9.45 -3.46
N THR A 237 -2.37 9.51 -2.60
CA THR A 237 -1.96 10.73 -1.92
C THR A 237 -0.98 11.60 -2.71
N ILE A 238 -0.49 11.13 -3.86
CA ILE A 238 0.34 11.94 -4.76
C ILE A 238 -0.46 13.15 -5.22
N VAL A 239 0.09 14.33 -5.03
CA VAL A 239 -0.64 15.59 -5.20
C VAL A 239 -0.94 15.90 -6.67
N SER A 240 0.08 15.80 -7.56
CA SER A 240 -0.11 16.06 -8.99
C SER A 240 -0.72 14.85 -9.70
N ARG A 241 -1.81 15.09 -10.41
CA ARG A 241 -2.45 14.09 -11.26
C ARG A 241 -1.51 13.62 -12.38
N GLU A 242 -0.83 14.54 -13.01
CA GLU A 242 0.10 14.26 -14.11
C GLU A 242 1.21 13.31 -13.65
N VAL A 243 1.70 13.52 -12.43
CA VAL A 243 2.72 12.66 -11.82
C VAL A 243 2.14 11.28 -11.47
N ARG A 244 0.89 11.22 -10.98
CA ARG A 244 0.20 9.92 -10.76
C ARG A 244 0.05 9.15 -12.05
N ASP A 245 -0.44 9.81 -13.11
CA ASP A 245 -0.67 9.19 -14.41
C ASP A 245 0.65 8.69 -15.02
N LEU A 246 1.72 9.49 -14.92
CA LEU A 246 3.06 9.11 -15.36
C LEU A 246 3.60 7.90 -14.59
N LEU A 247 3.53 7.94 -13.26
CA LEU A 247 4.04 6.85 -12.41
C LEU A 247 3.26 5.55 -12.64
N MET A 248 1.93 5.62 -12.70
CA MET A 248 1.09 4.46 -13.00
C MET A 248 1.46 3.86 -14.35
N LYS A 249 1.58 4.69 -15.38
CA LYS A 249 2.00 4.25 -16.71
C LYS A 249 3.36 3.55 -16.68
N GLN A 250 4.34 4.13 -16.01
CA GLN A 250 5.68 3.54 -15.89
C GLN A 250 5.67 2.17 -15.22
N ILE A 251 4.88 2.02 -14.14
CA ILE A 251 4.71 0.74 -13.45
C ILE A 251 4.01 -0.29 -14.36
N LEU A 252 2.97 0.11 -15.07
CA LEU A 252 2.25 -0.77 -15.99
C LEU A 252 3.12 -1.17 -17.20
N ASP A 253 3.91 -0.26 -17.74
CA ASP A 253 4.88 -0.54 -18.80
C ASP A 253 5.96 -1.53 -18.30
N PHE A 254 6.40 -1.41 -17.05
CA PHE A 254 7.27 -2.39 -16.42
C PHE A 254 6.58 -3.76 -16.32
N PHE A 255 5.32 -3.82 -15.92
CA PHE A 255 4.56 -5.06 -15.86
C PHE A 255 4.34 -5.71 -17.24
N ALA A 256 4.19 -4.91 -18.27
CA ALA A 256 3.99 -5.35 -19.66
C ALA A 256 5.30 -5.67 -20.40
N SER A 257 6.48 -5.25 -19.87
CA SER A 257 7.74 -5.48 -20.56
C SER A 257 8.03 -6.98 -20.71
N GLU A 258 8.80 -7.37 -21.72
CA GLU A 258 9.12 -8.78 -22.00
C GLU A 258 9.71 -9.47 -20.76
N LYS A 259 9.26 -10.72 -20.55
CA LYS A 259 9.61 -11.55 -19.40
C LYS A 259 10.99 -12.16 -19.54
#